data_c1dc8b64de33ea827f1324c211f0c942
#
_entry.id   c1dc8b64de33ea827f1324c211f0c942
#
_cell.length_a   1.000
_cell.length_b   1.000
_cell.length_c   1.000
_cell.angle_alpha   90.00
_cell.angle_beta   90.00
_cell.angle_gamma   90.00
#
_symmetry.space_group_name_H-M   'P 1'
#
loop_
_entity.id
_entity.type
_entity.pdbx_description
1 polymer ?
#
loop_
_entity_poly.entity_id
_entity_poly.type
_entity_poly.pdbx_seq_one_letter_code
_entity_poly.pdbx_strand_id
1 'polypeptide(L)'
;MGYQISAIALAPILFLQGKFVRKTTPQLPEAKGERKGIKGNGRNCLKLMVLGDSAAAGVGVDTQANALSGQILKNLSSEFTVNWELIACTGATTCKTIEHLKELPVTHFDVVVTSLGVNDITSGASVKTWIEGQKRLIKLLKEKFSSTFNIISAVPPMHLFPTLPQPLRWYLGTQAKRFNRELKAYTETLSDCNFLKMDLDNDPSLMATDGFHPGPELQKLWGKYIADIINDRLA
;
A
#
# COMPACT_ATOMS: atom_id res chain seq x y z
N MET A 1 27.41 -8.08 0.22
CA MET A 1 28.49 -7.26 0.81
C MET A 1 28.62 -5.89 0.12
N GLY A 2 28.73 -5.79 -1.21
CA GLY A 2 28.92 -4.53 -1.92
C GLY A 2 27.83 -3.46 -1.67
N TYR A 3 26.54 -3.82 -1.64
CA TYR A 3 25.44 -2.88 -1.40
C TYR A 3 25.52 -2.16 -0.04
N GLN A 4 25.86 -2.88 1.04
CA GLN A 4 25.94 -2.27 2.38
C GLN A 4 27.09 -1.28 2.48
N ILE A 5 28.25 -1.59 1.89
CA ILE A 5 29.40 -0.70 1.85
C ILE A 5 29.07 0.57 1.07
N SER A 6 28.43 0.42 -0.11
CA SER A 6 28.01 1.57 -0.92
C SER A 6 26.97 2.43 -0.21
N ALA A 7 26.00 1.83 0.49
CA ALA A 7 24.99 2.55 1.24
C ALA A 7 25.57 3.36 2.41
N ILE A 8 26.56 2.80 3.13
CA ILE A 8 27.26 3.49 4.21
C ILE A 8 28.09 4.67 3.65
N ALA A 9 28.85 4.45 2.58
CA ALA A 9 29.66 5.50 1.96
C ALA A 9 28.78 6.66 1.41
N LEU A 10 27.60 6.35 0.92
CA LEU A 10 26.65 7.33 0.37
C LEU A 10 25.70 7.94 1.43
N ALA A 11 25.75 7.49 2.70
CA ALA A 11 24.78 7.89 3.72
C ALA A 11 24.61 9.41 3.87
N PRO A 12 25.68 10.26 3.88
CA PRO A 12 25.51 11.71 3.97
C PRO A 12 24.72 12.28 2.76
N ILE A 13 25.02 11.81 1.56
CA ILE A 13 24.35 12.24 0.32
C ILE A 13 22.88 11.81 0.33
N LEU A 14 22.61 10.54 0.69
CA LEU A 14 21.26 10.01 0.78
C LEU A 14 20.40 10.81 1.77
N PHE A 15 20.98 11.18 2.93
CA PHE A 15 20.32 11.98 3.93
C PHE A 15 19.97 13.38 3.44
N LEU A 16 20.91 14.06 2.79
CA LEU A 16 20.69 15.40 2.24
C LEU A 16 19.65 15.37 1.11
N GLN A 17 19.73 14.39 0.21
CA GLN A 17 18.74 14.20 -0.86
C GLN A 17 17.35 13.87 -0.29
N GLY A 18 17.25 13.04 0.75
CA GLY A 18 15.99 12.75 1.41
C GLY A 18 15.35 14.00 2.04
N LYS A 19 16.15 14.87 2.68
CA LYS A 19 15.68 16.17 3.18
C LYS A 19 15.23 17.10 2.04
N PHE A 20 16.02 17.16 0.98
CA PHE A 20 15.70 17.97 -0.18
C PHE A 20 14.37 17.54 -0.82
N VAL A 21 14.19 16.25 -1.11
CA VAL A 21 12.95 15.70 -1.68
C VAL A 21 11.75 16.02 -0.78
N ARG A 22 11.84 15.78 0.53
CA ARG A 22 10.74 16.12 1.46
C ARG A 22 10.37 17.60 1.45
N LYS A 23 11.34 18.49 1.24
CA LYS A 23 11.11 19.95 1.21
C LYS A 23 10.54 20.41 -0.13
N THR A 24 10.92 19.79 -1.24
CA THR A 24 10.62 20.25 -2.60
C THR A 24 9.43 19.52 -3.23
N THR A 25 9.11 18.30 -2.78
CA THR A 25 7.95 17.57 -3.30
C THR A 25 6.66 18.28 -2.88
N PRO A 26 5.76 18.59 -3.83
CA PRO A 26 4.46 19.19 -3.54
C PRO A 26 3.67 18.36 -2.53
N GLN A 27 3.08 19.03 -1.54
CA GLN A 27 2.22 18.37 -0.56
C GLN A 27 0.80 18.29 -1.13
N LEU A 28 0.44 17.14 -1.68
CA LEU A 28 -0.90 16.89 -2.17
C LEU A 28 -1.82 16.44 -1.02
N PRO A 29 -3.10 16.87 -1.01
CA PRO A 29 -4.06 16.43 0.01
C PRO A 29 -4.46 14.98 -0.22
N GLU A 30 -5.00 14.35 0.82
CA GLU A 30 -5.73 13.09 0.70
C GLU A 30 -7.05 13.31 -0.05
N ALA A 31 -7.51 12.30 -0.78
CA ALA A 31 -8.74 12.35 -1.55
C ALA A 31 -9.97 12.65 -0.67
N LYS A 32 -10.86 13.52 -1.16
CA LYS A 32 -12.10 13.88 -0.46
C LYS A 32 -13.17 12.81 -0.68
N GLY A 33 -14.02 12.61 0.32
CA GLY A 33 -15.18 11.71 0.24
C GLY A 33 -15.25 10.74 1.42
N GLU A 34 -16.26 9.88 1.36
CA GLU A 34 -16.53 8.88 2.40
C GLU A 34 -15.39 7.86 2.48
N ARG A 35 -15.11 7.41 3.72
CA ARG A 35 -14.11 6.38 4.00
C ARG A 35 -14.73 5.06 4.47
N LYS A 36 -16.05 4.99 4.54
CA LYS A 36 -16.82 3.79 4.84
C LYS A 36 -18.24 3.90 4.28
N GLY A 37 -18.89 2.76 4.12
CA GLY A 37 -20.27 2.73 3.63
C GLY A 37 -20.61 1.40 2.98
N ILE A 38 -21.72 1.38 2.25
CA ILE A 38 -22.18 0.23 1.49
C ILE A 38 -22.24 0.64 0.01
N LYS A 39 -21.71 -0.21 -0.87
CA LYS A 39 -21.67 0.03 -2.31
C LYS A 39 -22.02 -1.24 -3.08
N GLY A 40 -22.77 -1.07 -4.19
CA GLY A 40 -23.19 -2.19 -5.05
C GLY A 40 -24.56 -2.72 -4.65
N ASN A 41 -25.06 -3.64 -5.47
CA ASN A 41 -26.39 -4.29 -5.35
C ASN A 41 -26.33 -5.78 -5.74
N GLY A 42 -25.13 -6.35 -5.74
CA GLY A 42 -24.92 -7.77 -5.97
C GLY A 42 -25.54 -8.63 -4.86
N ARG A 43 -25.82 -9.89 -5.16
CA ARG A 43 -26.46 -10.83 -4.23
C ARG A 43 -25.55 -11.24 -3.06
N ASN A 44 -24.24 -11.25 -3.30
CA ASN A 44 -23.26 -11.66 -2.30
C ASN A 44 -22.87 -10.46 -1.44
N CYS A 45 -22.85 -10.64 -0.12
CA CYS A 45 -22.38 -9.61 0.80
C CYS A 45 -20.89 -9.79 1.03
N LEU A 46 -20.14 -8.69 0.99
CA LEU A 46 -18.69 -8.67 1.23
C LEU A 46 -18.34 -7.55 2.22
N LYS A 47 -17.57 -7.87 3.26
CA LYS A 47 -16.99 -6.88 4.17
C LYS A 47 -15.53 -6.66 3.81
N LEU A 48 -15.21 -5.46 3.34
CA LEU A 48 -13.89 -5.08 2.83
C LEU A 48 -13.24 -4.01 3.71
N MET A 49 -12.01 -4.26 4.18
CA MET A 49 -11.14 -3.22 4.74
C MET A 49 -10.04 -2.88 3.73
N VAL A 50 -9.83 -1.58 3.49
CA VAL A 50 -8.64 -1.07 2.79
C VAL A 50 -7.76 -0.35 3.81
N LEU A 51 -6.55 -0.83 4.00
CA LEU A 51 -5.61 -0.39 5.04
C LEU A 51 -4.33 0.15 4.39
N GLY A 52 -3.86 1.33 4.80
CA GLY A 52 -2.63 1.82 4.21
C GLY A 52 -2.15 3.19 4.62
N ASP A 53 -1.29 3.73 3.78
CA ASP A 53 -0.69 5.05 3.93
C ASP A 53 -1.31 6.08 2.97
N SER A 54 -0.55 7.09 2.57
CA SER A 54 -1.00 8.15 1.67
C SER A 54 -1.50 7.63 0.32
N ALA A 55 -0.92 6.54 -0.21
CA ALA A 55 -1.33 5.98 -1.49
C ALA A 55 -2.76 5.38 -1.40
N ALA A 56 -3.07 4.67 -0.31
CA ALA A 56 -4.42 4.16 -0.05
C ALA A 56 -5.40 5.27 0.35
N ALA A 57 -4.93 6.32 1.06
CA ALA A 57 -5.73 7.50 1.40
C ALA A 57 -6.11 8.34 0.17
N GLY A 58 -5.54 8.04 -1.00
CA GLY A 58 -5.85 8.70 -2.26
C GLY A 58 -5.10 10.01 -2.48
N VAL A 59 -3.91 10.17 -1.87
CA VAL A 59 -3.02 11.28 -2.27
C VAL A 59 -2.64 11.09 -3.74
N GLY A 60 -2.86 12.13 -4.55
CA GLY A 60 -2.67 12.10 -6.00
C GLY A 60 -3.95 12.07 -6.84
N VAL A 61 -5.12 11.95 -6.18
CA VAL A 61 -6.44 12.07 -6.81
C VAL A 61 -7.38 12.94 -5.97
N ASP A 62 -8.41 13.50 -6.59
CA ASP A 62 -9.27 14.50 -5.94
C ASP A 62 -10.31 13.88 -5.00
N THR A 63 -10.83 12.70 -5.35
CA THR A 63 -11.96 12.08 -4.65
C THR A 63 -11.71 10.62 -4.32
N GLN A 64 -12.34 10.12 -3.24
CA GLN A 64 -12.29 8.70 -2.88
C GLN A 64 -12.86 7.78 -3.97
N ALA A 65 -13.75 8.27 -4.82
CA ALA A 65 -14.24 7.51 -5.98
C ALA A 65 -13.12 7.19 -6.98
N ASN A 66 -12.10 8.05 -7.09
CA ASN A 66 -10.94 7.88 -7.94
C ASN A 66 -9.73 7.26 -7.22
N ALA A 67 -9.77 7.16 -5.90
CA ALA A 67 -8.76 6.50 -5.08
C ALA A 67 -8.92 4.97 -5.08
N LEU A 68 -7.95 4.27 -4.49
CA LEU A 68 -7.88 2.81 -4.45
C LEU A 68 -9.18 2.15 -4.00
N SER A 69 -9.73 2.58 -2.86
CA SER A 69 -10.99 2.04 -2.34
C SER A 69 -12.15 2.20 -3.33
N GLY A 70 -12.31 3.39 -3.91
CA GLY A 70 -13.36 3.66 -4.89
C GLY A 70 -13.20 2.83 -6.16
N GLN A 71 -11.97 2.63 -6.63
CA GLN A 71 -11.70 1.81 -7.81
C GLN A 71 -11.92 0.32 -7.56
N ILE A 72 -11.58 -0.20 -6.38
CA ILE A 72 -11.94 -1.57 -5.97
C ILE A 72 -13.47 -1.73 -5.97
N LEU A 73 -14.17 -0.83 -5.30
CA LEU A 73 -15.63 -0.87 -5.18
C LEU A 73 -16.34 -0.79 -6.54
N LYS A 74 -15.84 0.04 -7.46
CA LYS A 74 -16.36 0.16 -8.81
C LYS A 74 -16.32 -1.17 -9.57
N ASN A 75 -15.28 -1.98 -9.38
CA ASN A 75 -15.09 -3.26 -10.06
C ASN A 75 -15.79 -4.44 -9.35
N LEU A 76 -16.18 -4.28 -8.07
CA LEU A 76 -16.89 -5.31 -7.29
C LEU A 76 -18.40 -5.11 -7.24
N SER A 77 -18.90 -3.91 -7.49
CA SER A 77 -20.29 -3.52 -7.20
C SER A 77 -21.37 -4.19 -8.06
N SER A 78 -21.00 -4.89 -9.12
CA SER A 78 -21.94 -5.71 -9.91
C SER A 78 -22.17 -7.09 -9.29
N GLU A 79 -21.15 -7.67 -8.64
CA GLU A 79 -21.18 -9.02 -8.09
C GLU A 79 -21.55 -9.02 -6.60
N PHE A 80 -21.15 -7.96 -5.89
CA PHE A 80 -21.25 -7.85 -4.44
C PHE A 80 -22.03 -6.61 -4.00
N THR A 81 -22.69 -6.75 -2.84
CA THR A 81 -23.03 -5.64 -1.96
C THR A 81 -21.90 -5.51 -0.94
N VAL A 82 -21.02 -4.51 -1.12
CA VAL A 82 -19.79 -4.35 -0.35
C VAL A 82 -20.01 -3.39 0.81
N ASN A 83 -19.89 -3.86 2.05
CA ASN A 83 -19.73 -3.03 3.24
C ASN A 83 -18.23 -2.78 3.44
N TRP A 84 -17.78 -1.56 3.29
CA TRP A 84 -16.37 -1.24 3.22
C TRP A 84 -15.92 -0.17 4.19
N GLU A 85 -14.64 -0.23 4.56
CA GLU A 85 -13.98 0.77 5.40
C GLU A 85 -12.54 1.01 4.93
N LEU A 86 -12.16 2.29 4.80
CA LEU A 86 -10.81 2.75 4.51
C LEU A 86 -10.14 3.25 5.79
N ILE A 87 -9.10 2.58 6.22
CA ILE A 87 -8.26 2.94 7.37
C ILE A 87 -6.87 3.29 6.83
N ALA A 88 -6.68 4.54 6.45
CA ALA A 88 -5.43 5.01 5.86
C ALA A 88 -5.07 6.40 6.35
N CYS A 89 -3.78 6.65 6.52
CA CYS A 89 -3.25 7.93 6.98
C CYS A 89 -1.92 8.24 6.30
N THR A 90 -1.78 9.46 5.79
CA THR A 90 -0.53 9.95 5.20
C THR A 90 0.63 9.80 6.18
N GLY A 91 1.73 9.20 5.71
CA GLY A 91 2.92 8.97 6.54
C GLY A 91 2.83 7.77 7.49
N ALA A 92 1.76 6.95 7.41
CA ALA A 92 1.64 5.76 8.23
C ALA A 92 2.74 4.73 7.90
N THR A 93 3.41 4.25 8.94
CA THR A 93 4.29 3.08 8.89
C THR A 93 3.53 1.85 9.35
N THR A 94 4.05 0.67 9.05
CA THR A 94 3.48 -0.61 9.53
C THR A 94 3.25 -0.60 11.05
N CYS A 95 4.22 -0.07 11.82
CA CYS A 95 4.12 -0.01 13.28
C CYS A 95 2.99 0.92 13.74
N LYS A 96 2.90 2.13 13.21
CA LYS A 96 1.82 3.09 13.54
C LYS A 96 0.44 2.53 13.19
N THR A 97 0.35 1.83 12.05
CA THR A 97 -0.89 1.18 11.63
C THR A 97 -1.31 0.09 12.61
N ILE A 98 -0.37 -0.75 13.08
CA ILE A 98 -0.65 -1.77 14.10
C ILE A 98 -1.16 -1.13 15.39
N GLU A 99 -0.54 -0.07 15.88
CA GLU A 99 -0.97 0.61 17.11
C GLU A 99 -2.39 1.19 16.95
N HIS A 100 -2.66 1.85 15.83
CA HIS A 100 -4.01 2.36 15.55
C HIS A 100 -5.06 1.22 15.50
N LEU A 101 -4.77 0.12 14.82
CA LEU A 101 -5.68 -1.02 14.73
C LEU A 101 -5.99 -1.65 16.10
N LYS A 102 -5.07 -1.62 17.05
CA LYS A 102 -5.31 -2.12 18.41
C LYS A 102 -6.38 -1.33 19.16
N GLU A 103 -6.54 -0.05 18.86
CA GLU A 103 -7.51 0.83 19.49
C GLU A 103 -8.93 0.68 18.92
N LEU A 104 -9.06 0.16 17.70
CA LEU A 104 -10.35 -0.02 17.04
C LEU A 104 -11.16 -1.15 17.70
N PRO A 105 -12.51 -1.14 17.59
CA PRO A 105 -13.34 -2.24 18.06
C PRO A 105 -13.07 -3.52 17.27
N VAL A 106 -13.35 -4.66 17.90
CA VAL A 106 -13.35 -5.96 17.22
C VAL A 106 -14.46 -5.99 16.18
N THR A 107 -14.11 -6.29 14.94
CA THR A 107 -15.05 -6.33 13.81
C THR A 107 -14.57 -7.38 12.82
N HIS A 108 -15.49 -8.04 12.13
CA HIS A 108 -15.14 -9.01 11.09
C HIS A 108 -15.02 -8.33 9.72
N PHE A 109 -13.99 -8.74 8.94
CA PHE A 109 -13.86 -8.42 7.51
C PHE A 109 -13.55 -9.70 6.72
N ASP A 110 -14.23 -9.90 5.60
CA ASP A 110 -13.98 -11.03 4.71
C ASP A 110 -12.63 -10.84 3.99
N VAL A 111 -12.40 -9.63 3.49
CA VAL A 111 -11.17 -9.29 2.78
C VAL A 111 -10.53 -8.05 3.38
N VAL A 112 -9.21 -8.11 3.57
CA VAL A 112 -8.38 -6.95 3.94
C VAL A 112 -7.32 -6.72 2.87
N VAL A 113 -7.29 -5.50 2.33
CA VAL A 113 -6.25 -5.04 1.40
C VAL A 113 -5.27 -4.15 2.14
N THR A 114 -3.96 -4.40 2.03
CA THR A 114 -2.96 -3.56 2.68
C THR A 114 -2.02 -2.89 1.67
N SER A 115 -1.68 -1.62 1.94
CA SER A 115 -0.71 -0.83 1.19
C SER A 115 0.20 -0.08 2.15
N LEU A 116 1.31 -0.73 2.54
CA LEU A 116 2.27 -0.21 3.53
C LEU A 116 3.70 -0.59 3.14
N GLY A 117 4.67 0.25 3.53
CA GLY A 117 6.09 -0.05 3.38
C GLY A 117 6.93 1.09 2.83
N VAL A 118 6.37 2.00 2.04
CA VAL A 118 7.10 3.18 1.53
C VAL A 118 7.62 4.04 2.69
N ASN A 119 6.75 4.30 3.67
CA ASN A 119 7.12 5.08 4.86
C ASN A 119 8.08 4.33 5.78
N ASP A 120 7.99 3.00 5.86
CA ASP A 120 8.97 2.18 6.60
C ASP A 120 10.36 2.30 5.97
N ILE A 121 10.48 2.19 4.64
CA ILE A 121 11.74 2.36 3.91
C ILE A 121 12.30 3.78 4.09
N THR A 122 11.49 4.80 3.89
CA THR A 122 11.93 6.21 3.96
C THR A 122 12.23 6.66 5.38
N SER A 123 11.74 5.96 6.38
CA SER A 123 12.09 6.12 7.79
C SER A 123 13.32 5.31 8.21
N GLY A 124 13.92 4.54 7.29
CA GLY A 124 15.16 3.79 7.54
C GLY A 124 14.94 2.44 8.23
N ALA A 125 13.74 1.87 8.19
CA ALA A 125 13.50 0.55 8.75
C ALA A 125 14.38 -0.52 8.07
N SER A 126 14.91 -1.45 8.87
CA SER A 126 15.59 -2.60 8.30
C SER A 126 14.59 -3.59 7.71
N VAL A 127 15.05 -4.40 6.73
CA VAL A 127 14.22 -5.49 6.15
C VAL A 127 13.68 -6.41 7.25
N LYS A 128 14.54 -6.79 8.21
CA LYS A 128 14.18 -7.67 9.33
C LYS A 128 13.09 -7.05 10.20
N THR A 129 13.26 -5.79 10.60
CA THR A 129 12.28 -5.08 11.44
C THR A 129 10.94 -4.96 10.74
N TRP A 130 10.97 -4.62 9.44
CA TRP A 130 9.76 -4.44 8.66
C TRP A 130 9.00 -5.77 8.45
N ILE A 131 9.68 -6.85 8.06
CA ILE A 131 9.01 -8.14 7.85
C ILE A 131 8.39 -8.68 9.15
N GLU A 132 9.04 -8.49 10.29
CA GLU A 132 8.45 -8.83 11.59
C GLU A 132 7.24 -7.94 11.91
N GLY A 133 7.25 -6.69 11.46
CA GLY A 133 6.06 -5.82 11.50
C GLY A 133 4.92 -6.36 10.66
N GLN A 134 5.18 -6.76 9.41
CA GLN A 134 4.18 -7.34 8.51
C GLN A 134 3.58 -8.64 9.06
N LYS A 135 4.40 -9.52 9.63
CA LYS A 135 3.93 -10.73 10.31
C LYS A 135 2.97 -10.42 11.46
N ARG A 136 3.32 -9.43 12.29
CA ARG A 136 2.46 -8.97 13.40
C ARG A 136 1.17 -8.33 12.90
N LEU A 137 1.23 -7.57 11.81
CA LEU A 137 0.06 -6.98 11.18
C LEU A 137 -0.91 -8.07 10.69
N ILE A 138 -0.43 -9.02 9.88
CA ILE A 138 -1.26 -10.12 9.35
C ILE A 138 -1.86 -10.94 10.50
N LYS A 139 -1.08 -11.23 11.55
CA LYS A 139 -1.58 -11.92 12.75
C LYS A 139 -2.70 -11.11 13.41
N LEU A 140 -2.52 -9.80 13.59
CA LEU A 140 -3.53 -8.92 14.19
C LEU A 140 -4.82 -8.88 13.37
N LEU A 141 -4.71 -8.83 12.03
CA LEU A 141 -5.87 -8.85 11.13
C LEU A 141 -6.69 -10.14 11.31
N LYS A 142 -6.03 -11.27 11.44
CA LYS A 142 -6.69 -12.56 11.68
C LYS A 142 -7.33 -12.65 13.06
N GLU A 143 -6.61 -12.27 14.11
CA GLU A 143 -7.06 -12.46 15.49
C GLU A 143 -8.12 -11.44 15.93
N LYS A 144 -7.97 -10.18 15.54
CA LYS A 144 -8.87 -9.10 15.96
C LYS A 144 -10.01 -8.84 14.99
N PHE A 145 -9.75 -8.95 13.69
CA PHE A 145 -10.71 -8.64 12.65
C PHE A 145 -11.22 -9.87 11.91
N SER A 146 -10.83 -11.07 12.37
CA SER A 146 -11.25 -12.36 11.79
C SER A 146 -11.17 -12.39 10.27
N SER A 147 -10.13 -11.74 9.71
CA SER A 147 -9.96 -11.63 8.25
C SER A 147 -9.77 -13.00 7.64
N THR A 148 -10.56 -13.32 6.62
CA THR A 148 -10.51 -14.63 5.94
C THR A 148 -9.57 -14.63 4.76
N PHE A 149 -9.34 -13.47 4.14
CA PHE A 149 -8.41 -13.31 3.04
C PHE A 149 -7.71 -11.94 3.07
N ASN A 150 -6.40 -11.94 2.87
CA ASN A 150 -5.58 -10.73 2.94
C ASN A 150 -4.82 -10.53 1.63
N ILE A 151 -4.99 -9.38 0.99
CA ILE A 151 -4.25 -8.97 -0.20
C ILE A 151 -3.19 -7.96 0.25
N ILE A 152 -1.94 -8.36 0.16
CA ILE A 152 -0.80 -7.57 0.62
C ILE A 152 -0.11 -6.96 -0.60
N SER A 153 -0.31 -5.66 -0.81
CA SER A 153 0.35 -4.96 -1.91
C SER A 153 1.84 -4.84 -1.69
N ALA A 154 2.59 -5.13 -2.72
CA ALA A 154 4.03 -4.91 -2.75
C ALA A 154 4.38 -3.42 -2.56
N VAL A 155 5.51 -3.12 -1.95
CA VAL A 155 6.08 -1.78 -1.99
C VAL A 155 6.38 -1.44 -3.46
N PRO A 156 5.94 -0.27 -3.96
CA PRO A 156 6.11 0.10 -5.36
C PRO A 156 7.59 0.18 -5.75
N PRO A 157 7.91 0.06 -7.04
CA PRO A 157 9.29 0.11 -7.54
C PRO A 157 9.85 1.53 -7.46
N MET A 158 10.30 1.96 -6.27
CA MET A 158 10.74 3.33 -5.98
C MET A 158 11.88 3.82 -6.89
N HIS A 159 12.57 2.91 -7.60
CA HIS A 159 13.56 3.30 -8.61
C HIS A 159 12.93 3.91 -9.88
N LEU A 160 11.61 3.83 -10.04
CA LEU A 160 10.87 4.48 -11.12
C LEU A 160 10.29 5.85 -10.73
N PHE A 161 10.41 6.28 -9.47
CA PHE A 161 9.84 7.54 -9.01
C PHE A 161 10.58 8.75 -9.58
N PRO A 162 9.94 9.59 -10.44
CA PRO A 162 10.60 10.71 -11.10
C PRO A 162 11.21 11.73 -10.15
N THR A 163 10.55 11.97 -9.03
CA THR A 163 10.97 12.97 -8.04
C THR A 163 12.23 12.59 -7.25
N LEU A 164 12.64 11.32 -7.29
CA LEU A 164 13.81 10.86 -6.54
C LEU A 164 15.11 11.06 -7.34
N PRO A 165 16.10 11.82 -6.84
CA PRO A 165 17.41 11.95 -7.49
C PRO A 165 18.28 10.71 -7.27
N GLN A 166 19.30 10.52 -8.13
CA GLN A 166 20.36 9.54 -7.89
C GLN A 166 21.40 10.12 -6.92
N PRO A 167 21.94 9.32 -6.00
CA PRO A 167 21.77 7.87 -5.79
C PRO A 167 20.58 7.46 -4.90
N LEU A 168 19.80 8.39 -4.34
CA LEU A 168 18.67 8.08 -3.44
C LEU A 168 17.65 7.14 -4.12
N ARG A 169 17.34 7.38 -5.39
CA ARG A 169 16.44 6.56 -6.20
C ARG A 169 16.89 5.11 -6.27
N TRP A 170 18.17 4.89 -6.58
CA TRP A 170 18.78 3.56 -6.58
C TRP A 170 18.69 2.90 -5.20
N TYR A 171 19.01 3.63 -4.13
CA TYR A 171 19.00 3.11 -2.77
C TYR A 171 17.60 2.66 -2.35
N LEU A 172 16.60 3.55 -2.48
CA LEU A 172 15.21 3.25 -2.08
C LEU A 172 14.60 2.14 -2.94
N GLY A 173 14.87 2.13 -4.24
CA GLY A 173 14.44 1.05 -5.14
C GLY A 173 15.05 -0.31 -4.79
N THR A 174 16.32 -0.32 -4.36
CA THR A 174 16.97 -1.56 -3.90
C THR A 174 16.36 -2.04 -2.59
N GLN A 175 16.04 -1.13 -1.66
CA GLN A 175 15.34 -1.49 -0.42
C GLN A 175 13.95 -2.04 -0.70
N ALA A 176 13.17 -1.41 -1.60
CA ALA A 176 11.85 -1.90 -1.99
C ALA A 176 11.91 -3.34 -2.55
N LYS A 177 12.88 -3.64 -3.41
CA LYS A 177 13.11 -5.01 -3.92
C LYS A 177 13.42 -6.01 -2.81
N ARG A 178 14.23 -5.62 -1.82
CA ARG A 178 14.57 -6.48 -0.67
C ARG A 178 13.36 -6.72 0.24
N PHE A 179 12.60 -5.68 0.52
CA PHE A 179 11.35 -5.77 1.29
C PHE A 179 10.37 -6.72 0.62
N ASN A 180 10.10 -6.51 -0.68
CA ASN A 180 9.17 -7.33 -1.44
C ASN A 180 9.59 -8.80 -1.54
N ARG A 181 10.90 -9.10 -1.63
CA ARG A 181 11.38 -10.48 -1.64
C ARG A 181 11.00 -11.22 -0.35
N GLU A 182 11.26 -10.62 0.81
CA GLU A 182 10.94 -11.22 2.10
C GLU A 182 9.42 -11.30 2.34
N LEU A 183 8.69 -10.26 1.93
CA LEU A 183 7.23 -10.24 2.04
C LEU A 183 6.59 -11.34 1.18
N LYS A 184 7.00 -11.46 -0.08
CA LYS A 184 6.53 -12.50 -0.99
C LYS A 184 6.81 -13.88 -0.41
N ALA A 185 8.06 -14.16 0.00
CA ALA A 185 8.44 -15.43 0.59
C ALA A 185 7.59 -15.78 1.83
N TYR A 186 7.24 -14.80 2.65
CA TYR A 186 6.38 -15.02 3.81
C TYR A 186 4.92 -15.26 3.43
N THR A 187 4.35 -14.43 2.57
CA THR A 187 2.93 -14.57 2.17
C THR A 187 2.65 -15.85 1.41
N GLU A 188 3.62 -16.38 0.64
CA GLU A 188 3.53 -17.66 -0.04
C GLU A 188 3.43 -18.87 0.93
N THR A 189 3.80 -18.68 2.20
CA THR A 189 3.58 -19.73 3.24
C THR A 189 2.17 -19.73 3.83
N LEU A 190 1.33 -18.75 3.45
CA LEU A 190 0.00 -18.52 4.01
C LEU A 190 -1.08 -18.73 2.94
N SER A 191 -2.02 -19.66 3.18
CA SER A 191 -3.10 -19.98 2.23
C SER A 191 -4.19 -18.90 2.14
N ASP A 192 -4.22 -17.98 3.10
CA ASP A 192 -5.18 -16.88 3.23
C ASP A 192 -4.58 -15.52 2.93
N CYS A 193 -3.40 -15.50 2.29
CA CYS A 193 -2.74 -14.27 1.85
C CYS A 193 -2.41 -14.33 0.36
N ASN A 194 -2.55 -13.19 -0.31
CA ASN A 194 -2.10 -12.97 -1.68
C ASN A 194 -1.08 -11.82 -1.71
N PHE A 195 0.07 -12.04 -2.32
CA PHE A 195 1.06 -11.00 -2.56
C PHE A 195 0.77 -10.34 -3.91
N LEU A 196 0.26 -9.12 -3.89
CA LEU A 196 -0.01 -8.36 -5.11
C LEU A 196 1.21 -7.52 -5.49
N LYS A 197 1.89 -7.91 -6.55
CA LYS A 197 2.89 -7.09 -7.24
C LYS A 197 2.29 -6.59 -8.54
N MET A 198 2.29 -5.28 -8.71
CA MET A 198 2.00 -4.69 -10.01
C MET A 198 3.30 -4.49 -10.77
N ASP A 199 3.35 -4.99 -11.99
CA ASP A 199 4.41 -4.65 -12.91
C ASP A 199 4.06 -3.29 -13.54
N LEU A 200 4.73 -2.26 -13.03
CA LEU A 200 4.58 -0.90 -13.54
C LEU A 200 5.58 -0.70 -14.66
N ASP A 201 5.10 -0.35 -15.83
CA ASP A 201 5.93 0.16 -16.89
C ASP A 201 6.61 1.46 -16.43
N ASN A 202 7.75 1.76 -17.01
CA ASN A 202 8.48 3.00 -16.71
C ASN A 202 7.77 4.20 -17.38
N ASP A 203 6.50 4.37 -17.04
CA ASP A 203 5.65 5.45 -17.53
C ASP A 203 5.40 6.48 -16.41
N PRO A 204 6.06 7.64 -16.48
CA PRO A 204 5.88 8.71 -15.49
C PRO A 204 4.44 9.24 -15.41
N SER A 205 3.61 9.06 -16.44
CA SER A 205 2.22 9.51 -16.46
C SER A 205 1.32 8.75 -15.48
N LEU A 206 1.77 7.58 -15.02
CA LEU A 206 1.09 6.81 -13.97
C LEU A 206 1.21 7.45 -12.58
N MET A 207 2.15 8.36 -12.41
CA MET A 207 2.36 9.08 -11.15
C MET A 207 1.53 10.36 -11.10
N ALA A 208 1.18 10.79 -9.89
CA ALA A 208 0.57 12.09 -9.66
C ALA A 208 1.57 13.23 -9.95
N THR A 209 1.11 14.46 -9.92
CA THR A 209 1.91 15.65 -10.24
C THR A 209 3.12 15.87 -9.35
N ASP A 210 3.17 15.23 -8.18
CA ASP A 210 4.31 15.24 -7.28
C ASP A 210 5.42 14.24 -7.66
N GLY A 211 5.16 13.36 -8.64
CA GLY A 211 6.10 12.34 -9.11
C GLY A 211 6.43 11.27 -8.05
N PHE A 212 5.58 11.13 -7.02
CA PHE A 212 5.79 10.22 -5.89
C PHE A 212 4.58 9.33 -5.61
N HIS A 213 3.37 9.89 -5.63
CA HIS A 213 2.13 9.16 -5.37
C HIS A 213 1.52 8.60 -6.66
N PRO A 214 0.68 7.55 -6.57
CA PRO A 214 -0.03 7.01 -7.73
C PRO A 214 -1.03 8.03 -8.28
N GLY A 215 -0.99 8.25 -9.59
CA GLY A 215 -1.97 9.07 -10.31
C GLY A 215 -3.29 8.30 -10.58
N PRO A 216 -4.29 8.96 -11.21
CA PRO A 216 -5.61 8.37 -11.44
C PRO A 216 -5.59 7.03 -12.19
N GLU A 217 -4.78 6.91 -13.24
CA GLU A 217 -4.70 5.68 -14.03
C GLU A 217 -4.06 4.54 -13.23
N LEU A 218 -3.05 4.83 -12.42
CA LEU A 218 -2.44 3.81 -11.55
C LEU A 218 -3.41 3.36 -10.46
N GLN A 219 -4.16 4.27 -9.84
CA GLN A 219 -5.22 3.94 -8.87
C GLN A 219 -6.28 3.02 -9.49
N LYS A 220 -6.68 3.30 -10.73
CA LYS A 220 -7.66 2.50 -11.48
C LYS A 220 -7.14 1.09 -11.80
N LEU A 221 -5.92 0.96 -12.31
CA LEU A 221 -5.28 -0.33 -12.58
C LEU A 221 -5.14 -1.15 -11.28
N TRP A 222 -4.67 -0.53 -10.23
CA TRP A 222 -4.47 -1.18 -8.94
C TRP A 222 -5.78 -1.68 -8.34
N GLY A 223 -6.83 -0.83 -8.36
CA GLY A 223 -8.16 -1.21 -7.90
C GLY A 223 -8.76 -2.36 -8.71
N LYS A 224 -8.54 -2.38 -10.03
CA LYS A 224 -8.97 -3.47 -10.90
C LYS A 224 -8.26 -4.79 -10.55
N TYR A 225 -6.93 -4.80 -10.43
CA TYR A 225 -6.18 -6.02 -10.06
C TYR A 225 -6.63 -6.60 -8.72
N ILE A 226 -6.90 -5.74 -7.74
CA ILE A 226 -7.40 -6.19 -6.44
C ILE A 226 -8.80 -6.81 -6.59
N ALA A 227 -9.69 -6.17 -7.34
CA ALA A 227 -11.03 -6.68 -7.56
C ALA A 227 -11.02 -8.02 -8.32
N ASP A 228 -10.15 -8.17 -9.31
CA ASP A 228 -9.98 -9.42 -10.05
C ASP A 228 -9.55 -10.56 -9.08
N ILE A 229 -8.57 -10.32 -8.19
CA ILE A 229 -8.14 -11.28 -7.17
C ILE A 229 -9.29 -11.66 -6.21
N ILE A 230 -10.11 -10.68 -5.80
CA ILE A 230 -11.25 -10.93 -4.92
C ILE A 230 -12.29 -11.79 -5.64
N ASN A 231 -12.63 -11.46 -6.89
CA ASN A 231 -13.57 -12.22 -7.71
C ASN A 231 -13.09 -13.67 -7.89
N ASP A 232 -11.82 -13.87 -8.29
CA ASP A 232 -11.25 -15.21 -8.49
C ASP A 232 -11.23 -16.04 -7.20
N ARG A 233 -11.13 -15.40 -6.03
CA ARG A 233 -11.08 -16.09 -4.74
C ARG A 233 -12.45 -16.47 -4.21
N LEU A 234 -13.47 -15.67 -4.51
CA LEU A 234 -14.82 -15.78 -3.94
C LEU A 234 -15.86 -16.33 -4.94
N ALA A 235 -15.46 -16.52 -6.22
CA ALA A 235 -16.24 -17.27 -7.20
C ALA A 235 -16.21 -18.77 -6.86
#